data_74d091749a87b75b59d0c0f588081446
#
_entry.id   74d091749a87b75b59d0c0f588081446
#
_cell.length_a   1.000
_cell.length_b   1.000
_cell.length_c   1.000
_cell.angle_alpha   90.00
_cell.angle_beta   90.00
_cell.angle_gamma   90.00
#
_symmetry.space_group_name_H-M   'P 1'
#
loop_
_entity.id
_entity.type
_entity.pdbx_description
1 polymer ?
#
loop_
_entity_poly.entity_id
_entity_poly.type
_entity_poly.pdbx_seq_one_letter_code
_entity_poly.pdbx_strand_id
1 'polypeptide(L)'
;MIKRCIVSLAISLLVLPSLQAQRTLSLEECRRLAIDNNKTLAQSRLNQEVAEYTQKAAKTNYLPKLSATAGYMRSGKEFSILNKEQKNALTGNGTALVNGFGQTAQQLLQQNPTLAPLIQQLTPILQSVGNIIDGAGQRVVDAFRTDNRNMTAGAVILTQPLYMGGKIRAYDKITRYQQDLANEKLRGDEQDVLLQTDQAYWQVVSLANKHKLATSYRNTLKKLDDDVQKMIREGVATKANGLQIAVKLNEAEMLVTKVEDGLALSRMLLCQLCGLPLGEQITTEDETKEDLKVSNENATPDVEIAFNNRPELCQLQTAQNIYDEKINIVRSEFLPQVALLAGYGLTYPNAYNSFEKKFRGDWHVGITLKVPLWSWGEGRYKVRAAKAEAAITTLRATEAREKIELQVNQETFRVNEANKKLMMAQKNLEQANENLRVATLGYKEGVITMTDVLSAETAWLQAHSEKIDAEIDCKLTQTSLQKALGTLN
;
A
#
# COMPACT_ATOMS: atom_id res chain seq x y z
N MET A 1 23.60 -56.40 -19.64
CA MET A 1 22.21 -56.10 -20.12
C MET A 1 21.20 -55.99 -18.98
N ILE A 2 21.37 -56.58 -17.85
CA ILE A 2 20.40 -56.56 -16.71
C ILE A 2 20.28 -55.20 -15.99
N LYS A 3 21.34 -54.36 -15.93
CA LYS A 3 21.31 -53.03 -15.27
C LYS A 3 20.55 -51.93 -16.08
N ARG A 4 20.36 -52.10 -17.38
CA ARG A 4 19.57 -51.13 -18.19
C ARG A 4 18.07 -51.40 -18.15
N CYS A 5 17.61 -52.59 -17.90
CA CYS A 5 16.19 -52.94 -17.74
C CYS A 5 15.59 -52.49 -16.40
N ILE A 6 16.39 -52.42 -15.32
CA ILE A 6 15.90 -51.95 -14.01
C ILE A 6 15.68 -50.47 -13.96
N VAL A 7 16.47 -49.66 -14.70
CA VAL A 7 16.30 -48.21 -14.76
C VAL A 7 15.08 -47.81 -15.60
N SER A 8 14.75 -48.59 -16.65
CA SER A 8 13.53 -48.35 -17.45
C SER A 8 12.24 -48.71 -16.74
N LEU A 9 12.28 -49.66 -15.82
CA LEU A 9 11.11 -50.07 -15.02
C LEU A 9 10.84 -49.11 -13.84
N ALA A 10 11.89 -48.43 -13.33
CA ALA A 10 11.76 -47.45 -12.25
C ALA A 10 11.23 -46.08 -12.74
N ILE A 11 11.40 -45.73 -14.04
CA ILE A 11 10.91 -44.50 -14.62
C ILE A 11 9.43 -44.60 -15.06
N SER A 12 8.92 -45.79 -15.34
CA SER A 12 7.51 -46.03 -15.70
C SER A 12 6.55 -46.08 -14.50
N LEU A 13 7.07 -46.12 -13.27
CA LEU A 13 6.22 -46.14 -12.04
C LEU A 13 5.95 -44.73 -11.46
N LEU A 14 6.50 -43.66 -12.05
CA LEU A 14 6.37 -42.27 -11.57
C LEU A 14 5.35 -41.41 -12.34
N VAL A 15 4.66 -42.00 -13.30
CA VAL A 15 3.51 -41.33 -13.96
C VAL A 15 2.24 -42.03 -13.46
N LEU A 16 1.98 -41.96 -12.17
CA LEU A 16 0.61 -42.08 -11.69
C LEU A 16 -0.12 -40.83 -12.21
N PRO A 17 -1.17 -40.97 -13.04
CA PRO A 17 -2.09 -39.87 -13.25
C PRO A 17 -2.58 -39.51 -11.85
N SER A 18 -2.29 -38.29 -11.40
CA SER A 18 -2.95 -37.74 -10.23
C SER A 18 -4.44 -37.84 -10.55
N LEU A 19 -5.12 -38.87 -10.00
CA LEU A 19 -6.55 -38.83 -9.82
C LEU A 19 -6.79 -37.52 -9.06
N GLN A 20 -7.18 -36.48 -9.78
CA GLN A 20 -7.69 -35.25 -9.17
C GLN A 20 -8.95 -35.67 -8.43
N ALA A 21 -8.78 -36.14 -7.18
CA ALA A 21 -9.90 -36.39 -6.30
C ALA A 21 -10.67 -35.08 -6.20
N GLN A 22 -11.92 -35.10 -6.61
CA GLN A 22 -12.82 -33.96 -6.50
C GLN A 22 -12.83 -33.53 -5.03
N ARG A 23 -12.30 -32.33 -4.77
CA ARG A 23 -12.14 -31.82 -3.42
C ARG A 23 -13.44 -31.18 -2.95
N THR A 24 -14.02 -31.74 -1.91
CA THR A 24 -15.20 -31.17 -1.27
C THR A 24 -14.78 -30.15 -0.23
N LEU A 25 -15.27 -28.94 -0.32
CA LEU A 25 -14.93 -27.82 0.56
C LEU A 25 -16.18 -27.40 1.36
N SER A 26 -16.02 -27.28 2.67
CA SER A 26 -17.00 -26.61 3.52
C SER A 26 -16.82 -25.09 3.46
N LEU A 27 -17.83 -24.32 3.89
CA LEU A 27 -17.71 -22.86 3.99
C LEU A 27 -16.56 -22.42 4.88
N GLU A 28 -16.40 -23.07 6.04
CA GLU A 28 -15.33 -22.78 6.99
C GLU A 28 -13.95 -23.07 6.41
N GLU A 29 -13.83 -24.14 5.63
CA GLU A 29 -12.55 -24.47 4.96
C GLU A 29 -12.24 -23.45 3.87
N CYS A 30 -13.24 -22.97 3.09
CA CYS A 30 -13.07 -21.91 2.12
C CYS A 30 -12.62 -20.60 2.79
N ARG A 31 -13.24 -20.21 3.91
CA ARG A 31 -12.85 -19.05 4.70
C ARG A 31 -11.41 -19.14 5.17
N ARG A 32 -11.01 -20.28 5.75
CA ARG A 32 -9.63 -20.51 6.20
C ARG A 32 -8.63 -20.40 5.04
N LEU A 33 -8.89 -21.08 3.93
CA LEU A 33 -8.04 -21.02 2.73
C LEU A 33 -7.93 -19.59 2.18
N ALA A 34 -9.02 -18.83 2.17
CA ALA A 34 -9.01 -17.46 1.73
C ALA A 34 -8.15 -16.58 2.67
N ILE A 35 -8.29 -16.72 3.99
CA ILE A 35 -7.45 -15.97 4.95
C ILE A 35 -5.97 -16.30 4.78
N ASP A 36 -5.62 -17.56 4.54
CA ASP A 36 -4.24 -18.01 4.43
C ASP A 36 -3.59 -17.60 3.10
N ASN A 37 -4.34 -17.68 1.98
CA ASN A 37 -3.77 -17.58 0.64
C ASN A 37 -4.14 -16.30 -0.13
N ASN A 38 -5.09 -15.49 0.36
CA ASN A 38 -5.55 -14.31 -0.36
C ASN A 38 -4.44 -13.26 -0.49
N LYS A 39 -4.20 -12.78 -1.72
CA LYS A 39 -3.15 -11.81 -2.02
C LYS A 39 -3.40 -10.44 -1.41
N THR A 40 -4.65 -10.04 -1.25
CA THR A 40 -5.02 -8.77 -0.59
C THR A 40 -4.62 -8.82 0.88
N LEU A 41 -4.91 -9.92 1.59
CA LEU A 41 -4.51 -10.08 2.99
C LEU A 41 -2.99 -10.17 3.14
N ALA A 42 -2.30 -10.86 2.21
CA ALA A 42 -0.85 -10.87 2.20
C ALA A 42 -0.26 -9.44 2.06
N GLN A 43 -0.85 -8.58 1.21
CA GLN A 43 -0.46 -7.16 1.10
C GLN A 43 -0.74 -6.40 2.40
N SER A 44 -1.88 -6.62 3.05
CA SER A 44 -2.22 -5.93 4.31
C SER A 44 -1.31 -6.36 5.45
N ARG A 45 -0.90 -7.63 5.53
CA ARG A 45 0.12 -8.11 6.48
C ARG A 45 1.49 -7.47 6.22
N LEU A 46 1.90 -7.32 4.95
CA LEU A 46 3.13 -6.58 4.61
C LEU A 46 3.04 -5.09 4.97
N ASN A 47 1.87 -4.45 4.80
CA ASN A 47 1.66 -3.07 5.23
C ASN A 47 1.75 -2.92 6.76
N GLN A 48 1.30 -3.91 7.53
CA GLN A 48 1.48 -3.98 8.98
C GLN A 48 2.98 -4.06 9.33
N GLU A 49 3.75 -4.89 8.63
CA GLU A 49 5.20 -5.00 8.81
C GLU A 49 5.91 -3.69 8.46
N VAL A 50 5.52 -3.01 7.37
CA VAL A 50 6.03 -1.68 7.01
C VAL A 50 5.77 -0.67 8.12
N ALA A 51 4.57 -0.65 8.70
CA ALA A 51 4.23 0.24 9.80
C ALA A 51 5.07 -0.04 11.06
N GLU A 52 5.32 -1.32 11.38
CA GLU A 52 6.17 -1.74 12.49
C GLU A 52 7.62 -1.27 12.30
N TYR A 53 8.21 -1.49 11.12
CA TYR A 53 9.58 -1.00 10.84
C TYR A 53 9.66 0.53 10.81
N THR A 54 8.61 1.21 10.34
CA THR A 54 8.52 2.67 10.39
C THR A 54 8.54 3.18 11.83
N GLN A 55 7.81 2.52 12.73
CA GLN A 55 7.80 2.84 14.15
C GLN A 55 9.17 2.56 14.80
N LYS A 56 9.83 1.43 14.46
CA LYS A 56 11.20 1.15 14.91
C LYS A 56 12.18 2.20 14.41
N ALA A 57 12.07 2.63 13.16
CA ALA A 57 12.88 3.70 12.58
C ALA A 57 12.63 5.05 13.27
N ALA A 58 11.37 5.38 13.62
CA ALA A 58 11.04 6.60 14.34
C ALA A 58 11.73 6.68 15.72
N LYS A 59 11.81 5.56 16.43
CA LYS A 59 12.53 5.48 17.72
C LYS A 59 14.02 5.80 17.59
N THR A 60 14.64 5.53 16.44
CA THR A 60 16.04 5.88 16.24
C THR A 60 16.31 7.39 16.22
N ASN A 61 15.26 8.23 16.10
CA ASN A 61 15.41 9.68 16.20
C ASN A 61 15.78 10.17 17.61
N TYR A 62 15.62 9.33 18.64
CA TYR A 62 16.13 9.61 19.99
C TYR A 62 17.64 9.34 20.12
N LEU A 63 18.23 8.59 19.19
CA LEU A 63 19.62 8.15 19.26
C LEU A 63 20.56 9.10 18.51
N PRO A 64 21.86 9.12 18.87
CA PRO A 64 22.85 9.90 18.13
C PRO A 64 22.98 9.37 16.70
N LYS A 65 23.05 10.31 15.76
CA LYS A 65 23.27 10.02 14.33
C LYS A 65 24.72 10.36 13.97
N LEU A 66 25.41 9.41 13.39
CA LEU A 66 26.77 9.57 12.87
C LEU A 66 26.69 9.67 11.34
N SER A 67 27.32 10.74 10.80
CA SER A 67 27.42 10.96 9.36
C SER A 67 28.86 11.29 8.99
N ALA A 68 29.29 10.86 7.80
CA ALA A 68 30.58 11.22 7.24
C ALA A 68 30.35 11.93 5.91
N THR A 69 31.07 13.04 5.72
CA THR A 69 31.09 13.80 4.47
C THR A 69 32.52 14.03 4.02
N ALA A 70 32.78 13.94 2.72
CA ALA A 70 34.07 14.27 2.13
C ALA A 70 33.82 15.02 0.82
N GLY A 71 34.70 16.01 0.57
CA GLY A 71 34.62 16.82 -0.64
C GLY A 71 36.03 17.16 -1.14
N TYR A 72 36.16 17.25 -2.47
CA TYR A 72 37.33 17.79 -3.15
C TYR A 72 36.87 18.95 -4.03
N MET A 73 37.60 20.06 -3.94
CA MET A 73 37.36 21.24 -4.75
C MET A 73 38.67 21.72 -5.38
N ARG A 74 38.61 22.01 -6.67
CA ARG A 74 39.71 22.65 -7.38
C ARG A 74 39.33 24.08 -7.78
N SER A 75 40.10 25.06 -7.30
CA SER A 75 39.90 26.48 -7.65
C SER A 75 40.84 26.87 -8.78
N GLY A 76 40.38 27.74 -9.69
CA GLY A 76 41.21 28.29 -10.76
C GLY A 76 42.27 29.33 -10.28
N LYS A 77 42.10 29.91 -9.10
CA LYS A 77 42.99 30.95 -8.56
C LYS A 77 43.42 30.56 -7.14
N GLU A 78 44.67 30.92 -6.83
CA GLU A 78 45.18 30.81 -5.45
C GLU A 78 44.53 31.89 -4.58
N PHE A 79 44.25 31.52 -3.35
CA PHE A 79 43.92 32.50 -2.31
C PHE A 79 45.20 33.14 -1.79
N SER A 80 45.26 34.45 -1.73
CA SER A 80 46.41 35.19 -1.21
C SER A 80 45.93 36.21 -0.19
N ILE A 81 46.55 36.18 0.98
CA ILE A 81 46.25 37.15 2.05
C ILE A 81 46.76 38.55 1.66
N LEU A 82 47.89 38.62 0.93
CA LEU A 82 48.44 39.86 0.44
C LEU A 82 47.83 40.25 -0.90
N ASN A 83 47.40 41.48 -1.03
CA ASN A 83 46.95 42.06 -2.30
C ASN A 83 48.16 42.34 -3.24
N LYS A 84 47.89 42.67 -4.52
CA LYS A 84 48.96 42.95 -5.50
C LYS A 84 49.89 44.11 -5.08
N GLU A 85 49.34 45.16 -4.51
CA GLU A 85 50.08 46.35 -4.09
C GLU A 85 51.02 46.00 -2.93
N GLN A 86 50.54 45.28 -1.94
CA GLN A 86 51.35 44.80 -0.80
C GLN A 86 52.49 43.88 -1.24
N LYS A 87 52.22 43.00 -2.20
CA LYS A 87 53.26 42.12 -2.76
C LYS A 87 54.33 42.93 -3.46
N ASN A 88 53.92 43.85 -4.33
CA ASN A 88 54.85 44.71 -5.06
C ASN A 88 55.67 45.62 -4.11
N ALA A 89 55.01 46.15 -3.09
CA ALA A 89 55.72 46.92 -2.06
C ALA A 89 56.79 46.11 -1.34
N LEU A 90 56.45 44.87 -0.93
CA LEU A 90 57.42 44.01 -0.23
C LEU A 90 58.58 43.54 -1.11
N THR A 91 58.32 43.25 -2.40
CA THR A 91 59.37 42.77 -3.32
C THR A 91 60.12 43.86 -4.06
N GLY A 92 59.64 45.11 -4.01
CA GLY A 92 60.23 46.24 -4.71
C GLY A 92 60.93 47.27 -3.84
N ASN A 93 60.92 47.11 -2.50
CA ASN A 93 61.49 48.08 -1.59
C ASN A 93 63.06 48.22 -1.72
N GLY A 94 63.74 47.15 -1.96
CA GLY A 94 65.13 47.14 -2.23
C GLY A 94 65.50 47.86 -3.54
N THR A 95 64.77 47.52 -4.59
CA THR A 95 64.88 48.18 -5.91
C THR A 95 64.56 49.69 -5.82
N ALA A 96 63.53 50.08 -5.06
CA ALA A 96 63.14 51.47 -4.85
C ALA A 96 64.30 52.26 -4.10
N LEU A 97 64.90 51.61 -3.11
CA LEU A 97 66.05 52.20 -2.38
C LEU A 97 67.24 52.38 -3.32
N VAL A 98 67.59 51.42 -4.14
CA VAL A 98 68.68 51.53 -5.13
C VAL A 98 68.43 52.62 -6.14
N ASN A 99 67.19 52.70 -6.68
CA ASN A 99 66.80 53.73 -7.64
C ASN A 99 66.77 55.13 -7.00
N GLY A 100 66.28 55.26 -5.77
CA GLY A 100 66.33 56.53 -5.02
C GLY A 100 67.80 57.02 -4.76
N PHE A 101 68.66 56.09 -4.37
CA PHE A 101 70.09 56.42 -4.25
C PHE A 101 70.73 56.80 -5.59
N GLY A 102 70.40 56.06 -6.67
CA GLY A 102 70.85 56.37 -8.03
C GLY A 102 70.51 57.80 -8.47
N GLN A 103 69.22 58.19 -8.24
CA GLN A 103 68.79 59.55 -8.53
C GLN A 103 69.56 60.61 -7.67
N THR A 104 69.65 60.37 -6.37
CA THR A 104 70.38 61.27 -5.46
C THR A 104 71.91 61.33 -5.82
N ALA A 105 72.52 60.18 -6.14
CA ALA A 105 73.85 60.10 -6.62
C ALA A 105 74.12 60.87 -7.89
N GLN A 106 73.21 60.81 -8.89
CA GLN A 106 73.31 61.63 -10.10
C GLN A 106 73.21 63.12 -9.81
N GLN A 107 72.32 63.53 -8.88
CA GLN A 107 72.21 64.95 -8.49
C GLN A 107 73.55 65.43 -7.77
N LEU A 108 74.11 64.60 -6.90
CA LEU A 108 75.37 64.92 -6.22
C LEU A 108 76.54 64.96 -7.19
N LEU A 109 76.64 64.13 -8.22
CA LEU A 109 77.65 64.11 -9.25
C LEU A 109 77.57 65.35 -10.12
N GLN A 110 76.38 65.88 -10.38
CA GLN A 110 76.24 67.15 -11.09
C GLN A 110 76.72 68.33 -10.32
N GLN A 111 76.66 68.29 -8.96
CA GLN A 111 77.13 69.38 -8.07
C GLN A 111 78.59 69.22 -7.73
N ASN A 112 79.14 68.02 -7.57
CA ASN A 112 80.49 67.70 -7.20
C ASN A 112 81.05 66.47 -7.93
N PRO A 113 81.70 66.63 -9.10
CA PRO A 113 82.23 65.54 -9.93
C PRO A 113 83.33 64.70 -9.25
N THR A 114 84.01 65.22 -8.23
CA THR A 114 85.03 64.54 -7.46
C THR A 114 84.54 63.39 -6.62
N LEU A 115 83.23 63.25 -6.42
CA LEU A 115 82.55 62.13 -5.70
C LEU A 115 82.33 60.88 -6.55
N ALA A 116 82.70 60.95 -7.84
CA ALA A 116 82.46 59.83 -8.80
C ALA A 116 83.11 58.48 -8.32
N PRO A 117 84.35 58.42 -7.85
CA PRO A 117 84.97 57.15 -7.40
C PRO A 117 84.26 56.55 -6.20
N LEU A 118 83.78 57.36 -5.27
CA LEU A 118 83.14 56.95 -4.04
C LEU A 118 81.72 56.35 -4.38
N ILE A 119 81.01 57.04 -5.24
CA ILE A 119 79.66 56.55 -5.70
C ILE A 119 79.83 55.28 -6.49
N GLN A 120 80.87 55.18 -7.32
CA GLN A 120 81.10 53.93 -8.08
C GLN A 120 81.48 52.74 -7.15
N GLN A 121 82.11 52.92 -6.03
CA GLN A 121 82.35 51.90 -5.02
C GLN A 121 81.12 51.56 -4.20
N LEU A 122 80.24 52.51 -3.90
CA LEU A 122 79.03 52.32 -3.11
C LEU A 122 77.91 51.68 -3.89
N THR A 123 77.82 51.89 -5.20
CA THR A 123 76.74 51.39 -6.07
C THR A 123 76.60 49.86 -5.99
N PRO A 124 77.66 49.03 -6.11
CA PRO A 124 77.50 47.57 -6.02
C PRO A 124 77.09 47.09 -4.62
N ILE A 125 77.57 47.82 -3.58
CA ILE A 125 77.19 47.49 -2.18
C ILE A 125 75.68 47.72 -1.99
N LEU A 126 75.18 48.87 -2.47
CA LEU A 126 73.74 49.19 -2.37
C LEU A 126 72.87 48.29 -3.24
N GLN A 127 73.35 47.90 -4.42
CA GLN A 127 72.69 46.89 -5.23
C GLN A 127 72.57 45.54 -4.50
N SER A 128 73.65 45.15 -3.81
CA SER A 128 73.67 43.94 -2.99
C SER A 128 72.67 44.02 -1.81
N VAL A 129 72.64 45.17 -1.12
CA VAL A 129 71.67 45.45 -0.05
C VAL A 129 70.20 45.45 -0.60
N GLY A 130 69.98 46.10 -1.74
CA GLY A 130 68.68 46.10 -2.41
C GLY A 130 68.21 44.70 -2.74
N ASN A 131 69.06 43.88 -3.31
CA ASN A 131 68.73 42.47 -3.63
C ASN A 131 68.48 41.66 -2.36
N ILE A 132 69.16 41.91 -1.25
CA ILE A 132 68.90 41.26 0.04
C ILE A 132 67.52 41.66 0.57
N ILE A 133 67.13 42.94 0.47
CA ILE A 133 65.81 43.45 0.91
C ILE A 133 64.74 42.89 0.06
N ASP A 134 64.85 42.92 -1.27
CA ASP A 134 63.82 42.35 -2.19
C ASP A 134 63.72 40.83 -2.03
N GLY A 135 64.84 40.13 -1.83
CA GLY A 135 64.87 38.71 -1.52
C GLY A 135 64.18 38.37 -0.18
N ALA A 136 64.39 39.24 0.85
CA ALA A 136 63.65 39.09 2.12
C ALA A 136 62.13 39.34 1.94
N GLY A 137 61.80 40.40 1.18
CA GLY A 137 60.39 40.68 0.80
C GLY A 137 59.75 39.55 0.06
N GLN A 138 60.45 38.93 -0.90
CA GLN A 138 59.95 37.77 -1.63
C GLN A 138 59.72 36.55 -0.71
N ARG A 139 60.61 36.30 0.25
CA ARG A 139 60.40 35.21 1.25
C ARG A 139 59.17 35.45 2.10
N VAL A 140 58.92 36.72 2.46
CA VAL A 140 57.67 37.08 3.15
C VAL A 140 56.45 36.81 2.26
N VAL A 141 56.45 37.24 1.01
CA VAL A 141 55.38 36.99 0.06
C VAL A 141 55.15 35.48 -0.13
N ASP A 142 56.23 34.70 -0.26
CA ASP A 142 56.17 33.25 -0.41
C ASP A 142 55.70 32.56 0.88
N ALA A 143 56.04 33.07 2.04
CA ALA A 143 55.57 32.57 3.33
C ALA A 143 54.05 32.78 3.50
N PHE A 144 53.50 33.90 2.97
CA PHE A 144 52.07 34.20 2.97
C PHE A 144 51.32 33.66 1.73
N ARG A 145 52.00 32.91 0.87
CA ARG A 145 51.40 32.26 -0.32
C ARG A 145 50.88 30.89 0.05
N THR A 146 49.55 30.70 -0.08
CA THR A 146 48.92 29.41 0.11
C THR A 146 48.40 28.89 -1.23
N ASP A 147 48.98 27.78 -1.70
CA ASP A 147 48.39 27.08 -2.86
C ASP A 147 47.23 26.23 -2.39
N ASN A 148 46.06 26.84 -2.35
CA ASN A 148 44.78 26.23 -2.00
C ASN A 148 43.92 25.92 -3.22
N ARG A 149 44.53 25.77 -4.41
CA ARG A 149 43.79 25.41 -5.63
C ARG A 149 43.19 24.01 -5.51
N ASN A 150 43.81 23.11 -4.79
CA ASN A 150 43.30 21.79 -4.50
C ASN A 150 42.94 21.71 -3.01
N MET A 151 41.66 21.69 -2.71
CA MET A 151 41.15 21.59 -1.34
C MET A 151 40.43 20.27 -1.16
N THR A 152 40.78 19.53 -0.14
CA THR A 152 40.08 18.33 0.28
C THR A 152 39.61 18.53 1.72
N ALA A 153 38.33 18.25 1.96
CA ALA A 153 37.81 18.29 3.31
C ALA A 153 36.99 17.01 3.57
N GLY A 154 37.15 16.47 4.76
CA GLY A 154 36.31 15.36 5.23
C GLY A 154 35.93 15.63 6.67
N ALA A 155 34.72 15.20 7.05
CA ALA A 155 34.29 15.31 8.44
C ALA A 155 33.41 14.11 8.81
N VAL A 156 33.57 13.64 10.02
CA VAL A 156 32.66 12.72 10.69
C VAL A 156 31.96 13.51 11.77
N ILE A 157 30.60 13.55 11.70
CA ILE A 157 29.79 14.37 12.59
C ILE A 157 28.80 13.47 13.31
N LEU A 158 28.77 13.54 14.61
CA LEU A 158 27.81 12.96 15.51
C LEU A 158 26.81 14.04 15.93
N THR A 159 25.53 13.80 15.71
CA THR A 159 24.46 14.71 16.13
C THR A 159 23.51 13.98 17.07
N GLN A 160 23.37 14.47 18.30
CA GLN A 160 22.43 13.95 19.29
C GLN A 160 21.37 15.02 19.60
N PRO A 161 20.10 14.81 19.18
CA PRO A 161 19.02 15.67 19.62
C PRO A 161 18.82 15.55 21.13
N LEU A 162 18.86 16.66 21.85
CA LEU A 162 18.56 16.71 23.28
C LEU A 162 17.11 17.17 23.53
N TYR A 163 16.67 18.19 22.79
CA TYR A 163 15.31 18.70 22.82
C TYR A 163 14.93 19.30 21.46
N MET A 164 13.84 18.82 20.89
CA MET A 164 13.37 19.24 19.57
C MET A 164 11.94 19.82 19.63
N GLY A 165 11.63 20.58 20.69
CA GLY A 165 10.28 21.15 20.86
C GLY A 165 9.16 20.10 21.00
N GLY A 166 9.49 18.85 21.35
CA GLY A 166 8.53 17.74 21.41
C GLY A 166 8.32 16.99 20.08
N LYS A 167 8.96 17.40 18.97
CA LYS A 167 8.81 16.83 17.64
C LYS A 167 9.02 15.32 17.59
N ILE A 168 10.14 14.85 18.20
CA ILE A 168 10.50 13.41 18.18
C ILE A 168 9.43 12.58 18.91
N ARG A 169 8.95 13.08 20.06
CA ARG A 169 7.92 12.40 20.85
C ARG A 169 6.57 12.33 20.09
N ALA A 170 6.18 13.43 19.44
CA ALA A 170 4.95 13.47 18.65
C ALA A 170 5.07 12.53 17.42
N TYR A 171 6.24 12.50 16.77
CA TYR A 171 6.49 11.62 15.63
C TYR A 171 6.48 10.14 16.04
N ASP A 172 7.08 9.76 17.16
CA ASP A 172 7.03 8.40 17.71
C ASP A 172 5.58 7.96 17.99
N LYS A 173 4.77 8.84 18.57
CA LYS A 173 3.34 8.56 18.79
C LYS A 173 2.58 8.39 17.47
N ILE A 174 2.81 9.26 16.49
CA ILE A 174 2.18 9.15 15.17
C ILE A 174 2.50 7.80 14.54
N THR A 175 3.76 7.37 14.55
CA THR A 175 4.14 6.08 13.96
C THR A 175 3.58 4.89 14.72
N ARG A 176 3.36 5.00 16.04
CA ARG A 176 2.64 4.00 16.82
C ARG A 176 1.17 3.93 16.40
N TYR A 177 0.50 5.06 16.30
CA TYR A 177 -0.89 5.11 15.80
C TYR A 177 -1.02 4.63 14.36
N GLN A 178 0.00 4.85 13.50
CA GLN A 178 0.03 4.28 12.16
C GLN A 178 0.12 2.76 12.18
N GLN A 179 0.82 2.17 13.14
CA GLN A 179 0.85 0.72 13.34
C GLN A 179 -0.53 0.21 13.79
N ASP A 180 -1.17 0.88 14.75
CA ASP A 180 -2.52 0.54 15.21
C ASP A 180 -3.52 0.63 14.05
N LEU A 181 -3.41 1.66 13.20
CA LEU A 181 -4.24 1.85 12.02
C LEU A 181 -4.04 0.73 10.99
N ALA A 182 -2.80 0.26 10.78
CA ALA A 182 -2.52 -0.86 9.90
C ALA A 182 -3.11 -2.18 10.43
N ASN A 183 -3.11 -2.40 11.75
CA ASN A 183 -3.74 -3.54 12.40
C ASN A 183 -5.26 -3.55 12.18
N GLU A 184 -5.91 -2.41 12.42
CA GLU A 184 -7.35 -2.28 12.22
C GLU A 184 -7.75 -2.38 10.75
N LYS A 185 -6.88 -1.93 9.84
CA LYS A 185 -7.09 -2.11 8.41
C LYS A 185 -7.02 -3.58 8.01
N LEU A 186 -6.04 -4.34 8.51
CA LEU A 186 -5.94 -5.78 8.26
C LEU A 186 -7.23 -6.48 8.71
N ARG A 187 -7.75 -6.15 9.92
CA ARG A 187 -9.02 -6.72 10.44
C ARG A 187 -10.21 -6.40 9.53
N GLY A 188 -10.27 -5.17 8.98
CA GLY A 188 -11.28 -4.80 8.00
C GLY A 188 -11.17 -5.58 6.69
N ASP A 189 -9.95 -5.70 6.16
CA ASP A 189 -9.67 -6.44 4.93
C ASP A 189 -9.98 -7.94 5.10
N GLU A 190 -9.77 -8.53 6.29
CA GLU A 190 -10.16 -9.90 6.63
C GLU A 190 -11.68 -10.08 6.55
N GLN A 191 -12.46 -9.17 7.13
CA GLN A 191 -13.93 -9.22 7.03
C GLN A 191 -14.42 -9.05 5.58
N ASP A 192 -13.74 -8.23 4.77
CA ASP A 192 -14.05 -8.06 3.36
C ASP A 192 -13.80 -9.34 2.56
N VAL A 193 -12.68 -10.00 2.79
CA VAL A 193 -12.33 -11.28 2.14
C VAL A 193 -13.28 -12.39 2.57
N LEU A 194 -13.64 -12.47 3.85
CA LEU A 194 -14.61 -13.44 4.34
C LEU A 194 -15.97 -13.26 3.66
N LEU A 195 -16.49 -12.03 3.58
CA LEU A 195 -17.76 -11.75 2.91
C LEU A 195 -17.71 -12.14 1.43
N GLN A 196 -16.63 -11.79 0.71
CA GLN A 196 -16.46 -12.15 -0.69
C GLN A 196 -16.39 -13.67 -0.90
N THR A 197 -15.72 -14.37 0.01
CA THR A 197 -15.61 -15.84 -0.01
C THR A 197 -16.97 -16.48 0.20
N ASP A 198 -17.74 -16.00 1.17
CA ASP A 198 -19.11 -16.48 1.43
C ASP A 198 -20.01 -16.24 0.22
N GLN A 199 -19.94 -15.05 -0.39
CA GLN A 199 -20.71 -14.76 -1.60
C GLN A 199 -20.36 -15.72 -2.75
N ALA A 200 -19.08 -15.97 -2.98
CA ALA A 200 -18.64 -16.89 -4.02
C ALA A 200 -19.05 -18.35 -3.72
N TYR A 201 -18.94 -18.77 -2.46
CA TYR A 201 -19.36 -20.11 -2.00
C TYR A 201 -20.85 -20.33 -2.24
N TRP A 202 -21.69 -19.43 -1.74
CA TRP A 202 -23.15 -19.54 -1.91
C TRP A 202 -23.60 -19.38 -3.37
N GLN A 203 -22.86 -18.62 -4.19
CA GLN A 203 -23.08 -18.55 -5.64
C GLN A 203 -22.84 -19.91 -6.31
N VAL A 204 -21.78 -20.65 -5.93
CA VAL A 204 -21.53 -22.01 -6.42
C VAL A 204 -22.66 -22.94 -6.01
N VAL A 205 -23.08 -22.91 -4.73
CA VAL A 205 -24.21 -23.72 -4.23
C VAL A 205 -25.49 -23.42 -4.98
N SER A 206 -25.81 -22.14 -5.20
CA SER A 206 -26.99 -21.71 -5.99
C SER A 206 -26.98 -22.29 -7.40
N LEU A 207 -25.88 -22.09 -8.13
CA LEU A 207 -25.75 -22.53 -9.51
C LEU A 207 -25.70 -24.05 -9.63
N ALA A 208 -25.14 -24.78 -8.69
CA ALA A 208 -25.15 -26.24 -8.65
C ALA A 208 -26.59 -26.78 -8.48
N ASN A 209 -27.37 -26.18 -7.58
CA ASN A 209 -28.77 -26.57 -7.39
C ASN A 209 -29.62 -26.18 -8.62
N LYS A 210 -29.41 -25.02 -9.22
CA LYS A 210 -30.06 -24.61 -10.47
C LYS A 210 -29.67 -25.51 -11.64
N HIS A 211 -28.47 -26.03 -11.71
CA HIS A 211 -28.05 -26.99 -12.73
C HIS A 211 -28.79 -28.31 -12.59
N LYS A 212 -28.91 -28.83 -11.35
CA LYS A 212 -29.74 -30.03 -11.09
C LYS A 212 -31.19 -29.81 -11.51
N LEU A 213 -31.77 -28.65 -11.14
CA LEU A 213 -33.13 -28.28 -11.48
C LEU A 213 -33.35 -28.20 -13.01
N ALA A 214 -32.47 -27.49 -13.73
CA ALA A 214 -32.50 -27.33 -15.18
C ALA A 214 -32.35 -28.69 -15.90
N THR A 215 -31.46 -29.55 -15.40
CA THR A 215 -31.27 -30.92 -15.93
C THR A 215 -32.53 -31.77 -15.71
N SER A 216 -33.15 -31.69 -14.53
CA SER A 216 -34.41 -32.39 -14.24
C SER A 216 -35.55 -31.92 -15.17
N TYR A 217 -35.70 -30.61 -15.32
CA TYR A 217 -36.68 -29.98 -16.23
C TYR A 217 -36.48 -30.42 -17.68
N ARG A 218 -35.24 -30.35 -18.22
CA ARG A 218 -34.92 -30.85 -19.56
C ARG A 218 -35.31 -32.33 -19.71
N ASN A 219 -34.99 -33.18 -18.72
CA ASN A 219 -35.32 -34.62 -18.78
C ASN A 219 -36.82 -34.87 -18.76
N THR A 220 -37.61 -34.08 -18.03
CA THR A 220 -39.06 -34.12 -18.03
C THR A 220 -39.62 -33.74 -19.40
N LEU A 221 -39.15 -32.64 -20.01
CA LEU A 221 -39.57 -32.22 -21.34
C LEU A 221 -39.18 -33.25 -22.42
N LYS A 222 -38.02 -33.89 -22.30
CA LYS A 222 -37.60 -34.95 -23.22
C LYS A 222 -38.54 -36.16 -23.18
N LYS A 223 -38.94 -36.60 -21.97
CA LYS A 223 -39.94 -37.67 -21.81
C LYS A 223 -41.29 -37.27 -22.42
N LEU A 224 -41.70 -36.03 -22.19
CA LEU A 224 -42.94 -35.49 -22.72
C LEU A 224 -42.91 -35.44 -24.26
N ASP A 225 -41.76 -35.02 -24.88
CA ASP A 225 -41.58 -35.07 -26.33
C ASP A 225 -41.67 -36.50 -26.86
N ASP A 226 -40.95 -37.47 -26.25
CA ASP A 226 -41.02 -38.87 -26.64
C ASP A 226 -42.46 -39.42 -26.60
N ASP A 227 -43.24 -39.05 -25.58
CA ASP A 227 -44.64 -39.51 -25.43
C ASP A 227 -45.54 -38.84 -26.46
N VAL A 228 -45.41 -37.55 -26.72
CA VAL A 228 -46.19 -36.84 -27.72
C VAL A 228 -45.85 -37.32 -29.14
N GLN A 229 -44.59 -37.64 -29.45
CA GLN A 229 -44.21 -38.22 -30.74
C GLN A 229 -44.89 -39.59 -30.96
N LYS A 230 -45.09 -40.41 -29.90
CA LYS A 230 -45.89 -41.63 -29.98
C LYS A 230 -47.35 -41.31 -30.24
N MET A 231 -47.96 -40.36 -29.52
CA MET A 231 -49.39 -39.94 -29.73
C MET A 231 -49.65 -39.37 -31.11
N ILE A 232 -48.66 -38.67 -31.72
CA ILE A 232 -48.75 -38.18 -33.11
C ILE A 232 -48.82 -39.36 -34.09
N ARG A 233 -47.99 -40.40 -33.88
CA ARG A 233 -48.01 -41.61 -34.75
C ARG A 233 -49.31 -42.37 -34.64
N GLU A 234 -49.92 -42.40 -33.48
CA GLU A 234 -51.22 -43.03 -33.24
C GLU A 234 -52.42 -42.13 -33.65
N GLY A 235 -52.14 -40.89 -34.13
CA GLY A 235 -53.14 -39.94 -34.56
C GLY A 235 -53.91 -39.24 -33.44
N VAL A 236 -53.43 -39.33 -32.19
CA VAL A 236 -54.11 -38.77 -31.00
C VAL A 236 -53.64 -37.33 -30.72
N ALA A 237 -52.46 -36.96 -31.19
CA ALA A 237 -51.86 -35.61 -31.02
C ALA A 237 -51.57 -35.00 -32.40
N THR A 238 -51.45 -33.65 -32.45
CA THR A 238 -51.14 -32.87 -33.65
C THR A 238 -49.66 -32.61 -33.82
N LYS A 239 -49.22 -32.39 -35.08
CA LYS A 239 -47.80 -31.91 -35.32
C LYS A 239 -47.50 -30.61 -34.55
N ALA A 240 -48.49 -29.73 -34.36
CA ALA A 240 -48.31 -28.48 -33.61
C ALA A 240 -47.92 -28.73 -32.16
N ASN A 241 -48.51 -29.72 -31.50
CA ASN A 241 -48.14 -30.12 -30.13
C ASN A 241 -46.68 -30.59 -30.06
N GLY A 242 -46.21 -31.42 -31.02
CA GLY A 242 -44.83 -31.85 -31.06
C GLY A 242 -43.84 -30.70 -31.27
N LEU A 243 -44.16 -29.74 -32.15
CA LEU A 243 -43.32 -28.57 -32.38
C LEU A 243 -43.24 -27.65 -31.13
N GLN A 244 -44.34 -27.47 -30.40
CA GLN A 244 -44.36 -26.71 -29.15
C GLN A 244 -43.42 -27.30 -28.09
N ILE A 245 -43.44 -28.62 -27.93
CA ILE A 245 -42.55 -29.31 -26.97
C ILE A 245 -41.10 -29.24 -27.44
N ALA A 246 -40.81 -29.44 -28.74
CA ALA A 246 -39.46 -29.38 -29.30
C ALA A 246 -38.83 -27.98 -29.07
N VAL A 247 -39.62 -26.89 -29.22
CA VAL A 247 -39.15 -25.54 -28.86
C VAL A 247 -38.81 -25.44 -27.37
N LYS A 248 -39.67 -25.92 -26.49
CA LYS A 248 -39.43 -25.89 -25.03
C LYS A 248 -38.26 -26.77 -24.60
N LEU A 249 -38.09 -27.93 -25.24
CA LEU A 249 -36.93 -28.79 -25.00
C LEU A 249 -35.60 -28.08 -25.39
N ASN A 250 -35.57 -27.42 -26.56
CA ASN A 250 -34.42 -26.66 -26.97
C ASN A 250 -34.11 -25.46 -26.02
N GLU A 251 -35.17 -24.76 -25.54
CA GLU A 251 -35.00 -23.72 -24.50
C GLU A 251 -34.41 -24.31 -23.21
N ALA A 252 -34.84 -25.50 -22.79
CA ALA A 252 -34.32 -26.18 -21.60
C ALA A 252 -32.86 -26.64 -21.78
N GLU A 253 -32.47 -27.11 -22.97
CA GLU A 253 -31.07 -27.47 -23.27
C GLU A 253 -30.18 -26.25 -23.23
N MET A 254 -30.59 -25.11 -23.79
CA MET A 254 -29.86 -23.84 -23.70
C MET A 254 -29.75 -23.38 -22.23
N LEU A 255 -30.79 -23.57 -21.40
CA LEU A 255 -30.74 -23.24 -19.98
C LEU A 255 -29.72 -24.10 -19.25
N VAL A 256 -29.66 -25.43 -19.50
CA VAL A 256 -28.66 -26.32 -18.90
C VAL A 256 -27.24 -25.83 -19.23
N THR A 257 -26.95 -25.57 -20.50
CA THR A 257 -25.65 -25.08 -20.95
C THR A 257 -25.29 -23.76 -20.25
N LYS A 258 -26.24 -22.80 -20.20
CA LYS A 258 -26.00 -21.50 -19.56
C LYS A 258 -25.66 -21.62 -18.06
N VAL A 259 -26.37 -22.51 -17.36
CA VAL A 259 -26.13 -22.70 -15.91
C VAL A 259 -24.85 -23.49 -15.67
N GLU A 260 -24.51 -24.47 -16.53
CA GLU A 260 -23.26 -25.21 -16.48
C GLU A 260 -22.04 -24.29 -16.64
N ASP A 261 -22.06 -23.40 -17.65
CA ASP A 261 -21.01 -22.39 -17.85
C ASP A 261 -20.90 -21.43 -16.65
N GLY A 262 -22.06 -20.98 -16.14
CA GLY A 262 -22.10 -20.14 -14.93
C GLY A 262 -21.50 -20.84 -13.71
N LEU A 263 -21.78 -22.11 -13.52
CA LEU A 263 -21.24 -22.94 -12.43
C LEU A 263 -19.71 -23.09 -12.57
N ALA A 264 -19.23 -23.35 -13.78
CA ALA A 264 -17.78 -23.45 -14.02
C ALA A 264 -17.05 -22.13 -13.67
N LEU A 265 -17.60 -20.99 -14.12
CA LEU A 265 -17.02 -19.68 -13.81
C LEU A 265 -17.07 -19.34 -12.32
N SER A 266 -18.16 -19.69 -11.63
CA SER A 266 -18.27 -19.43 -10.18
C SER A 266 -17.29 -20.29 -9.35
N ARG A 267 -17.05 -21.55 -9.77
CA ARG A 267 -16.03 -22.41 -9.18
C ARG A 267 -14.61 -21.84 -9.37
N MET A 268 -14.31 -21.31 -10.57
CA MET A 268 -13.03 -20.62 -10.83
C MET A 268 -12.85 -19.39 -9.92
N LEU A 269 -13.91 -18.60 -9.70
CA LEU A 269 -13.86 -17.46 -8.78
C LEU A 269 -13.61 -17.91 -7.33
N LEU A 270 -14.30 -18.96 -6.88
CA LEU A 270 -14.07 -19.51 -5.53
C LEU A 270 -12.64 -20.04 -5.38
N CYS A 271 -12.10 -20.75 -6.40
CA CYS A 271 -10.71 -21.19 -6.41
C CYS A 271 -9.75 -20.01 -6.29
N GLN A 272 -9.98 -18.91 -7.04
CA GLN A 272 -9.15 -17.72 -6.97
C GLN A 272 -9.13 -17.09 -5.56
N LEU A 273 -10.31 -16.96 -4.93
CA LEU A 273 -10.42 -16.40 -3.57
C LEU A 273 -9.73 -17.28 -2.53
N CYS A 274 -9.87 -18.60 -2.65
CA CYS A 274 -9.22 -19.58 -1.78
C CYS A 274 -7.71 -19.77 -2.08
N GLY A 275 -7.18 -19.16 -3.16
CA GLY A 275 -5.79 -19.33 -3.57
C GLY A 275 -5.48 -20.69 -4.18
N LEU A 276 -6.50 -21.38 -4.69
CA LEU A 276 -6.39 -22.65 -5.39
C LEU A 276 -6.15 -22.45 -6.90
N PRO A 277 -5.62 -23.45 -7.63
CA PRO A 277 -5.52 -23.38 -9.08
C PRO A 277 -6.89 -23.22 -9.73
N LEU A 278 -7.04 -22.35 -10.75
CA LEU A 278 -8.32 -22.05 -11.42
C LEU A 278 -8.97 -23.28 -12.08
N GLY A 279 -8.18 -24.29 -12.46
CA GLY A 279 -8.64 -25.54 -13.06
C GLY A 279 -8.94 -26.67 -12.06
N GLU A 280 -8.81 -26.42 -10.76
CA GLU A 280 -9.08 -27.43 -9.74
C GLU A 280 -10.57 -27.77 -9.70
N GLN A 281 -10.89 -29.07 -9.74
CA GLN A 281 -12.27 -29.55 -9.66
C GLN A 281 -12.71 -29.57 -8.20
N ILE A 282 -13.46 -28.53 -7.82
CA ILE A 282 -14.01 -28.40 -6.48
C ILE A 282 -15.52 -28.63 -6.46
N THR A 283 -16.00 -29.16 -5.34
CA THR A 283 -17.42 -29.22 -4.99
C THR A 283 -17.61 -28.57 -3.63
N THR A 284 -18.76 -27.96 -3.40
CA THR A 284 -19.11 -27.43 -2.09
C THR A 284 -19.93 -28.45 -1.30
N GLU A 285 -19.72 -28.55 0.01
CA GLU A 285 -20.46 -29.48 0.86
C GLU A 285 -21.98 -29.29 0.75
N ASP A 286 -22.42 -28.04 0.66
CA ASP A 286 -23.84 -27.66 0.62
C ASP A 286 -24.49 -27.88 -0.75
N GLU A 287 -23.73 -28.17 -1.83
CA GLU A 287 -24.30 -28.57 -3.13
C GLU A 287 -25.14 -29.84 -3.05
N THR A 288 -24.88 -30.70 -2.09
CA THR A 288 -25.59 -32.01 -1.96
C THR A 288 -26.85 -31.93 -1.12
N LYS A 289 -27.06 -30.81 -0.41
CA LYS A 289 -28.19 -30.59 0.48
C LYS A 289 -29.40 -30.11 -0.32
N GLU A 290 -30.55 -30.79 -0.21
CA GLU A 290 -31.77 -30.40 -0.88
C GLU A 290 -32.40 -29.15 -0.27
N ASP A 291 -32.33 -29.02 1.06
CA ASP A 291 -32.81 -27.86 1.82
C ASP A 291 -31.68 -27.30 2.71
N LEU A 292 -31.45 -26.01 2.57
CA LEU A 292 -30.49 -25.33 3.42
C LEU A 292 -31.14 -24.97 4.76
N LYS A 293 -30.50 -25.33 5.86
CA LYS A 293 -30.95 -24.90 7.19
C LYS A 293 -30.76 -23.39 7.32
N VAL A 294 -31.85 -22.67 7.30
CA VAL A 294 -31.89 -21.21 7.46
C VAL A 294 -32.60 -20.89 8.79
N SER A 295 -32.01 -19.98 9.57
CA SER A 295 -32.68 -19.45 10.76
C SER A 295 -33.76 -18.45 10.30
N ASN A 296 -34.97 -18.67 10.71
CA ASN A 296 -36.12 -17.80 10.41
C ASN A 296 -36.36 -16.72 11.49
N GLU A 297 -35.37 -16.48 12.36
CA GLU A 297 -35.53 -15.49 13.40
C GLU A 297 -35.41 -14.06 12.82
N ASN A 298 -36.31 -13.20 13.30
CA ASN A 298 -36.26 -11.79 12.93
C ASN A 298 -35.03 -11.13 13.61
N ALA A 299 -34.21 -10.48 12.81
CA ALA A 299 -33.09 -9.69 13.32
C ALA A 299 -33.62 -8.36 13.89
N THR A 300 -33.01 -7.92 15.00
CA THR A 300 -33.19 -6.59 15.57
C THR A 300 -31.91 -5.78 15.38
N PRO A 301 -31.99 -4.48 15.04
CA PRO A 301 -30.81 -3.66 14.87
C PRO A 301 -30.12 -3.45 16.21
N ASP A 302 -28.83 -3.77 16.30
CA ASP A 302 -27.99 -3.48 17.44
C ASP A 302 -26.78 -2.62 17.01
N VAL A 303 -27.01 -1.31 17.00
CA VAL A 303 -26.02 -0.33 16.53
C VAL A 303 -24.83 -0.23 17.47
N GLU A 304 -25.03 -0.48 18.78
CA GLU A 304 -23.96 -0.40 19.79
C GLU A 304 -22.91 -1.50 19.55
N ILE A 305 -23.32 -2.69 19.15
CA ILE A 305 -22.38 -3.75 18.77
C ILE A 305 -21.48 -3.27 17.62
N ALA A 306 -22.07 -2.64 16.60
CA ALA A 306 -21.32 -2.11 15.46
C ALA A 306 -20.34 -1.01 15.88
N PHE A 307 -20.76 -0.08 16.73
CA PHE A 307 -19.89 1.01 17.19
C PHE A 307 -18.67 0.51 17.98
N ASN A 308 -18.79 -0.62 18.66
CA ASN A 308 -17.70 -1.19 19.44
C ASN A 308 -16.78 -2.11 18.61
N ASN A 309 -17.29 -2.73 17.54
CA ASN A 309 -16.57 -3.78 16.82
C ASN A 309 -16.07 -3.38 15.44
N ARG A 310 -16.64 -2.34 14.81
CA ARG A 310 -16.29 -1.96 13.42
C ARG A 310 -14.85 -1.44 13.32
N PRO A 311 -14.00 -2.09 12.50
CA PRO A 311 -12.61 -1.68 12.31
C PRO A 311 -12.49 -0.24 11.78
N GLU A 312 -13.44 0.22 10.96
CA GLU A 312 -13.42 1.55 10.35
C GLU A 312 -13.54 2.67 11.41
N LEU A 313 -14.31 2.44 12.46
CA LEU A 313 -14.42 3.41 13.57
C LEU A 313 -13.14 3.45 14.41
N CYS A 314 -12.52 2.30 14.66
CA CYS A 314 -11.22 2.23 15.33
C CYS A 314 -10.13 2.93 14.48
N GLN A 315 -10.16 2.76 13.15
CA GLN A 315 -9.26 3.47 12.23
C GLN A 315 -9.46 4.99 12.31
N LEU A 316 -10.69 5.48 12.31
CA LEU A 316 -10.99 6.91 12.39
C LEU A 316 -10.61 7.51 13.74
N GLN A 317 -10.83 6.81 14.84
CA GLN A 317 -10.38 7.23 16.16
C GLN A 317 -8.84 7.33 16.21
N THR A 318 -8.16 6.35 15.66
CA THR A 318 -6.70 6.34 15.56
C THR A 318 -6.19 7.48 14.65
N ALA A 319 -6.90 7.76 13.55
CA ALA A 319 -6.60 8.90 12.69
C ALA A 319 -6.77 10.24 13.44
N GLN A 320 -7.78 10.42 14.28
CA GLN A 320 -7.92 11.61 15.13
C GLN A 320 -6.68 11.79 16.01
N ASN A 321 -6.22 10.73 16.69
CA ASN A 321 -5.02 10.78 17.51
C ASN A 321 -3.76 11.18 16.71
N ILE A 322 -3.64 10.73 15.44
CA ILE A 322 -2.56 11.14 14.54
C ILE A 322 -2.63 12.64 14.24
N TYR A 323 -3.81 13.17 13.95
CA TYR A 323 -3.97 14.60 13.65
C TYR A 323 -3.73 15.48 14.87
N ASP A 324 -4.08 15.03 16.09
CA ASP A 324 -3.76 15.73 17.34
C ASP A 324 -2.23 15.79 17.56
N GLU A 325 -1.51 14.71 17.30
CA GLU A 325 -0.04 14.74 17.40
C GLU A 325 0.62 15.53 16.24
N LYS A 326 -0.01 15.63 15.05
CA LYS A 326 0.44 16.54 13.99
C LYS A 326 0.39 18.01 14.43
N ILE A 327 -0.61 18.41 15.21
CA ILE A 327 -0.64 19.75 15.82
C ILE A 327 0.60 19.98 16.69
N ASN A 328 1.02 18.96 17.46
CA ASN A 328 2.22 19.02 18.28
C ASN A 328 3.51 19.11 17.44
N ILE A 329 3.58 18.41 16.30
CA ILE A 329 4.70 18.56 15.35
C ILE A 329 4.79 19.98 14.84
N VAL A 330 3.67 20.56 14.38
CA VAL A 330 3.62 21.94 13.87
C VAL A 330 4.03 22.93 14.95
N ARG A 331 3.56 22.76 16.19
CA ARG A 331 3.98 23.60 17.33
C ARG A 331 5.48 23.51 17.59
N SER A 332 6.06 22.33 17.46
CA SER A 332 7.48 22.09 17.73
C SER A 332 8.42 22.86 16.83
N GLU A 333 7.98 23.28 15.62
CA GLU A 333 8.79 24.09 14.69
C GLU A 333 9.04 25.51 15.23
N PHE A 334 8.21 25.99 16.14
CA PHE A 334 8.29 27.32 16.75
C PHE A 334 8.78 27.29 18.20
N LEU A 335 9.20 26.12 18.70
CA LEU A 335 9.80 25.95 20.02
C LEU A 335 11.33 25.87 19.94
N PRO A 336 12.06 26.18 21.02
CA PRO A 336 13.49 25.99 21.06
C PRO A 336 13.91 24.56 20.71
N GLN A 337 15.04 24.42 20.02
CA GLN A 337 15.63 23.14 19.65
C GLN A 337 17.06 23.10 20.14
N VAL A 338 17.45 22.02 20.81
CA VAL A 338 18.79 21.82 21.37
C VAL A 338 19.35 20.51 20.86
N ALA A 339 20.56 20.56 20.32
CA ALA A 339 21.29 19.37 19.89
C ALA A 339 22.75 19.43 20.34
N LEU A 340 23.29 18.31 20.73
CA LEU A 340 24.71 18.10 20.93
C LEU A 340 25.32 17.73 19.57
N LEU A 341 26.42 18.41 19.25
CA LEU A 341 27.24 18.14 18.07
C LEU A 341 28.62 17.72 18.52
N ALA A 342 29.16 16.66 17.98
CA ALA A 342 30.54 16.27 18.12
C ALA A 342 31.08 15.88 16.74
N GLY A 343 32.33 16.24 16.44
CA GLY A 343 32.86 15.93 15.13
C GLY A 343 34.39 15.88 15.12
N TYR A 344 34.88 15.20 14.09
CA TYR A 344 36.29 15.23 13.71
C TYR A 344 36.36 15.62 12.23
N GLY A 345 37.03 16.76 11.99
CA GLY A 345 37.23 17.28 10.64
C GLY A 345 38.66 17.08 10.18
N LEU A 346 38.89 16.72 8.92
CA LEU A 346 40.17 16.57 8.25
C LEU A 346 40.20 17.49 7.03
N THR A 347 41.22 18.35 6.92
CA THR A 347 41.32 19.29 5.80
C THR A 347 42.73 19.30 5.19
N TYR A 348 42.77 19.54 3.88
CA TYR A 348 43.97 19.80 3.11
C TYR A 348 43.70 20.99 2.16
N PRO A 349 44.50 22.08 2.20
CA PRO A 349 45.51 22.46 3.21
C PRO A 349 44.91 22.59 4.61
N ASN A 350 45.73 22.58 5.64
CA ASN A 350 45.31 22.68 7.02
C ASN A 350 44.41 23.93 7.26
N ALA A 351 43.20 23.74 7.76
CA ALA A 351 42.23 24.83 7.97
C ALA A 351 42.67 25.84 9.04
N TYR A 352 43.48 25.42 10.02
CA TYR A 352 43.97 26.27 11.11
C TYR A 352 45.28 26.97 10.76
N ASN A 353 46.06 26.37 9.84
CA ASN A 353 47.25 26.97 9.29
C ASN A 353 47.27 26.77 7.78
N SER A 354 46.61 27.66 7.05
CA SER A 354 46.45 27.61 5.59
C SER A 354 47.75 27.62 4.80
N PHE A 355 48.89 27.89 5.47
CA PHE A 355 50.25 27.87 4.89
C PHE A 355 50.84 26.46 4.88
N GLU A 356 50.28 25.51 5.64
CA GLU A 356 50.79 24.14 5.74
C GLU A 356 50.06 23.20 4.78
N LYS A 357 50.77 22.71 3.75
CA LYS A 357 50.25 21.77 2.77
C LYS A 357 50.28 20.33 3.30
N LYS A 358 49.57 20.09 4.42
CA LYS A 358 49.44 18.78 5.03
C LYS A 358 47.98 18.53 5.41
N PHE A 359 47.58 17.26 5.41
CA PHE A 359 46.34 16.89 6.05
C PHE A 359 46.44 17.09 7.55
N ARG A 360 45.48 17.83 8.10
CA ARG A 360 45.36 18.01 9.54
C ARG A 360 43.91 17.86 9.96
N GLY A 361 43.70 17.12 11.03
CA GLY A 361 42.40 16.95 11.64
C GLY A 361 42.29 17.64 12.97
N ASP A 362 41.05 18.04 13.28
CA ASP A 362 40.71 18.57 14.59
C ASP A 362 39.31 18.06 15.01
N TRP A 363 39.13 17.95 16.32
CA TRP A 363 37.85 17.55 16.90
C TRP A 363 37.13 18.76 17.51
N HIS A 364 35.83 18.70 17.49
CA HIS A 364 34.99 19.73 18.12
C HIS A 364 33.80 19.07 18.80
N VAL A 365 33.39 19.61 19.93
CA VAL A 365 32.16 19.27 20.65
C VAL A 365 31.48 20.56 21.03
N GLY A 366 30.16 20.62 20.78
CA GLY A 366 29.39 21.82 21.04
C GLY A 366 27.92 21.52 21.21
N ILE A 367 27.19 22.49 21.73
CA ILE A 367 25.72 22.46 21.83
C ILE A 367 25.17 23.53 20.90
N THR A 368 24.26 23.14 20.04
CA THR A 368 23.53 24.07 19.19
C THR A 368 22.14 24.33 19.78
N LEU A 369 21.82 25.61 20.00
CA LEU A 369 20.49 26.08 20.39
C LEU A 369 19.91 26.89 19.24
N LYS A 370 18.76 26.44 18.70
CA LYS A 370 17.99 27.17 17.70
C LYS A 370 16.68 27.63 18.34
N VAL A 371 16.47 28.96 18.41
CA VAL A 371 15.25 29.57 18.95
C VAL A 371 14.63 30.45 17.87
N PRO A 372 13.49 30.06 17.29
CA PRO A 372 12.75 30.96 16.37
C PRO A 372 12.19 32.14 17.17
N LEU A 373 12.66 33.36 16.87
CA LEU A 373 12.22 34.56 17.63
C LEU A 373 11.02 35.24 16.99
N TRP A 374 11.01 35.35 15.67
CA TRP A 374 9.98 36.07 14.96
C TRP A 374 9.68 35.48 13.58
N SER A 375 8.41 35.26 13.27
CA SER A 375 7.96 34.68 12.00
C SER A 375 6.63 35.29 11.51
N TRP A 376 6.36 36.57 11.85
CA TRP A 376 5.16 37.31 11.38
C TRP A 376 3.82 36.61 11.64
N GLY A 377 3.77 35.79 12.68
CA GLY A 377 2.56 35.04 13.05
C GLY A 377 2.35 33.71 12.29
N GLU A 378 3.31 33.28 11.48
CA GLU A 378 3.27 32.02 10.72
C GLU A 378 2.89 30.82 11.61
N GLY A 379 3.51 30.72 12.77
CA GLY A 379 3.22 29.63 13.72
C GLY A 379 1.78 29.57 14.16
N ARG A 380 1.15 30.74 14.41
CA ARG A 380 -0.27 30.82 14.75
C ARG A 380 -1.16 30.31 13.63
N TYR A 381 -0.87 30.70 12.38
CA TYR A 381 -1.65 30.27 11.24
C TYR A 381 -1.49 28.80 10.94
N LYS A 382 -0.26 28.28 10.96
CA LYS A 382 0.01 26.84 10.78
C LYS A 382 -0.67 25.99 11.85
N VAL A 383 -0.62 26.39 13.12
CA VAL A 383 -1.32 25.67 14.20
C VAL A 383 -2.84 25.71 14.02
N ARG A 384 -3.40 26.85 13.58
CA ARG A 384 -4.83 26.95 13.26
C ARG A 384 -5.22 26.04 12.10
N ALA A 385 -4.41 25.99 11.05
CA ALA A 385 -4.62 25.07 9.92
C ALA A 385 -4.61 23.61 10.38
N ALA A 386 -3.60 23.18 11.15
CA ALA A 386 -3.52 21.83 11.70
C ALA A 386 -4.71 21.47 12.60
N LYS A 387 -5.21 22.45 13.40
CA LYS A 387 -6.43 22.24 14.20
C LYS A 387 -7.68 22.09 13.34
N ALA A 388 -7.77 22.82 12.23
CA ALA A 388 -8.87 22.68 11.27
C ALA A 388 -8.85 21.30 10.61
N GLU A 389 -7.66 20.77 10.25
CA GLU A 389 -7.50 19.40 9.74
C GLU A 389 -7.95 18.35 10.77
N ALA A 390 -7.60 18.51 12.05
CA ALA A 390 -8.07 17.64 13.12
C ALA A 390 -9.60 17.70 13.26
N ALA A 391 -10.21 18.88 13.19
CA ALA A 391 -11.66 19.05 13.21
C ALA A 391 -12.35 18.36 12.02
N ILE A 392 -11.77 18.44 10.81
CA ILE A 392 -12.27 17.70 9.64
C ILE A 392 -12.29 16.19 9.92
N THR A 393 -11.26 15.66 10.57
CA THR A 393 -11.19 14.22 10.90
C THR A 393 -12.26 13.84 11.92
N THR A 394 -12.56 14.71 12.89
CA THR A 394 -13.67 14.51 13.85
C THR A 394 -15.02 14.46 13.13
N LEU A 395 -15.26 15.37 12.18
CA LEU A 395 -16.50 15.36 11.38
C LEU A 395 -16.63 14.09 10.55
N ARG A 396 -15.52 13.60 9.96
CA ARG A 396 -15.51 12.32 9.24
C ARG A 396 -15.86 11.13 10.13
N ALA A 397 -15.40 11.14 11.38
CA ALA A 397 -15.77 10.10 12.35
C ALA A 397 -17.26 10.14 12.71
N THR A 398 -17.85 11.33 12.84
CA THR A 398 -19.29 11.49 13.06
C THR A 398 -20.09 11.00 11.84
N GLU A 399 -19.72 11.43 10.65
CA GLU A 399 -20.34 10.98 9.40
C GLU A 399 -20.26 9.46 9.22
N ALA A 400 -19.12 8.85 9.58
CA ALA A 400 -18.96 7.40 9.50
C ALA A 400 -19.90 6.67 10.49
N ARG A 401 -20.10 7.21 11.70
CA ARG A 401 -21.07 6.65 12.66
C ARG A 401 -22.49 6.68 12.11
N GLU A 402 -22.91 7.80 11.53
CA GLU A 402 -24.25 7.93 10.91
C GLU A 402 -24.42 6.93 9.75
N LYS A 403 -23.39 6.77 8.91
CA LYS A 403 -23.40 5.78 7.81
C LYS A 403 -23.47 4.34 8.32
N ILE A 404 -22.74 4.01 9.39
CA ILE A 404 -22.76 2.68 10.00
C ILE A 404 -24.14 2.39 10.62
N GLU A 405 -24.71 3.34 11.33
CA GLU A 405 -26.09 3.22 11.86
C GLU A 405 -27.10 2.94 10.76
N LEU A 406 -27.03 3.72 9.66
CA LEU A 406 -27.88 3.50 8.49
C LEU A 406 -27.64 2.10 7.89
N GLN A 407 -26.39 1.69 7.73
CA GLN A 407 -26.05 0.38 7.17
C GLN A 407 -26.56 -0.78 8.03
N VAL A 408 -26.39 -0.73 9.36
CA VAL A 408 -26.90 -1.76 10.28
C VAL A 408 -28.41 -1.88 10.16
N ASN A 409 -29.14 -0.75 10.13
CA ASN A 409 -30.58 -0.75 9.93
C ASN A 409 -30.96 -1.36 8.56
N GLN A 410 -30.30 -0.97 7.47
CA GLN A 410 -30.54 -1.51 6.13
C GLN A 410 -30.31 -3.02 6.08
N GLU A 411 -29.18 -3.53 6.61
CA GLU A 411 -28.91 -4.97 6.59
C GLU A 411 -29.90 -5.74 7.48
N THR A 412 -30.33 -5.16 8.60
CA THR A 412 -31.39 -5.75 9.43
C THR A 412 -32.72 -5.85 8.67
N PHE A 413 -33.11 -4.81 7.92
CA PHE A 413 -34.30 -4.88 7.05
C PHE A 413 -34.15 -5.94 5.96
N ARG A 414 -32.98 -6.07 5.34
CA ARG A 414 -32.70 -7.09 4.32
C ARG A 414 -32.84 -8.51 4.86
N VAL A 415 -32.32 -8.80 6.06
CA VAL A 415 -32.49 -10.11 6.70
C VAL A 415 -33.99 -10.42 6.89
N ASN A 416 -34.74 -9.47 7.44
CA ASN A 416 -36.18 -9.67 7.67
C ASN A 416 -36.98 -9.78 6.37
N GLU A 417 -36.58 -9.08 5.31
CA GLU A 417 -37.16 -9.22 3.96
C GLU A 417 -36.87 -10.59 3.36
N ALA A 418 -35.58 -11.05 3.45
CA ALA A 418 -35.17 -12.35 2.93
C ALA A 418 -35.93 -13.49 3.61
N ASN A 419 -36.13 -13.45 4.93
CA ASN A 419 -36.93 -14.42 5.67
C ASN A 419 -38.37 -14.47 5.18
N LYS A 420 -39.02 -13.31 4.92
CA LYS A 420 -40.37 -13.24 4.37
C LYS A 420 -40.42 -13.78 2.94
N LYS A 421 -39.46 -13.44 2.09
CA LYS A 421 -39.35 -13.96 0.73
C LYS A 421 -39.23 -15.48 0.72
N LEU A 422 -38.41 -16.06 1.61
CA LEU A 422 -38.26 -17.50 1.72
C LEU A 422 -39.57 -18.19 2.06
N MET A 423 -40.33 -17.70 3.04
CA MET A 423 -41.65 -18.25 3.38
C MET A 423 -42.62 -18.17 2.20
N MET A 424 -42.62 -17.05 1.45
CA MET A 424 -43.48 -16.90 0.26
C MET A 424 -43.04 -17.83 -0.86
N ALA A 425 -41.73 -17.97 -1.12
CA ALA A 425 -41.19 -18.86 -2.15
C ALA A 425 -41.48 -20.33 -1.87
N GLN A 426 -41.37 -20.75 -0.60
CA GLN A 426 -41.78 -22.11 -0.19
C GLN A 426 -43.24 -22.39 -0.46
N LYS A 427 -44.14 -21.48 -0.07
CA LYS A 427 -45.55 -21.59 -0.34
C LYS A 427 -45.89 -21.59 -1.85
N ASN A 428 -45.20 -20.72 -2.61
CA ASN A 428 -45.36 -20.65 -4.07
C ASN A 428 -44.93 -21.96 -4.74
N LEU A 429 -43.81 -22.55 -4.29
CA LEU A 429 -43.35 -23.84 -4.78
C LEU A 429 -44.37 -24.98 -4.49
N GLU A 430 -44.92 -25.01 -3.28
CA GLU A 430 -45.97 -25.99 -2.93
C GLU A 430 -47.15 -25.89 -3.88
N GLN A 431 -47.64 -24.67 -4.16
CA GLN A 431 -48.74 -24.42 -5.10
C GLN A 431 -48.36 -24.76 -6.54
N ALA A 432 -47.13 -24.47 -6.97
CA ALA A 432 -46.65 -24.80 -8.31
C ALA A 432 -46.51 -26.31 -8.52
N ASN A 433 -46.06 -27.06 -7.49
CA ASN A 433 -46.02 -28.52 -7.51
C ASN A 433 -47.42 -29.13 -7.73
N GLU A 434 -48.40 -28.66 -6.97
CA GLU A 434 -49.77 -29.16 -7.08
C GLU A 434 -50.42 -28.77 -8.44
N ASN A 435 -50.19 -27.54 -8.92
CA ASN A 435 -50.66 -27.10 -10.24
C ASN A 435 -50.10 -27.99 -11.36
N LEU A 436 -48.78 -28.27 -11.33
CA LEU A 436 -48.13 -29.14 -12.30
C LEU A 436 -48.71 -30.58 -12.24
N ARG A 437 -48.94 -31.11 -11.02
CA ARG A 437 -49.52 -32.42 -10.82
C ARG A 437 -50.91 -32.50 -11.46
N VAL A 438 -51.79 -31.52 -11.19
CA VAL A 438 -53.13 -31.43 -11.72
C VAL A 438 -53.14 -31.27 -13.25
N ALA A 439 -52.30 -30.39 -13.80
CA ALA A 439 -52.16 -30.14 -15.22
C ALA A 439 -51.69 -31.41 -15.97
N THR A 440 -50.70 -32.12 -15.42
CA THR A 440 -50.19 -33.36 -16.00
C THR A 440 -51.23 -34.48 -15.99
N LEU A 441 -51.98 -34.62 -14.90
CA LEU A 441 -53.07 -35.60 -14.80
C LEU A 441 -54.18 -35.25 -15.77
N GLY A 442 -54.66 -34.00 -15.77
CA GLY A 442 -55.77 -33.55 -16.67
C GLY A 442 -55.42 -33.66 -18.16
N TYR A 443 -54.13 -33.50 -18.53
CA TYR A 443 -53.70 -33.76 -19.91
C TYR A 443 -53.79 -35.23 -20.27
N LYS A 444 -53.42 -36.14 -19.38
CA LYS A 444 -53.50 -37.58 -19.59
C LYS A 444 -54.96 -37.99 -19.76
N GLU A 445 -55.86 -37.35 -19.04
CA GLU A 445 -57.32 -37.60 -19.14
C GLU A 445 -57.98 -36.83 -20.29
N GLY A 446 -57.25 -36.04 -21.07
CA GLY A 446 -57.76 -35.29 -22.23
C GLY A 446 -58.56 -34.04 -21.87
N VAL A 447 -58.54 -33.57 -20.63
CA VAL A 447 -59.33 -32.42 -20.12
C VAL A 447 -58.58 -31.12 -20.18
N ILE A 448 -57.20 -31.17 -20.16
CA ILE A 448 -56.35 -30.03 -20.17
C ILE A 448 -55.47 -30.05 -21.45
N THR A 449 -55.09 -28.86 -21.96
CA THR A 449 -54.29 -28.73 -23.18
C THR A 449 -52.81 -28.91 -22.91
N MET A 450 -52.01 -29.25 -23.93
CA MET A 450 -50.55 -29.30 -23.85
C MET A 450 -49.94 -27.95 -23.44
N THR A 451 -50.54 -26.86 -23.93
CA THR A 451 -50.06 -25.49 -23.59
C THR A 451 -50.19 -25.21 -22.11
N ASP A 452 -51.25 -25.70 -21.46
CA ASP A 452 -51.46 -25.53 -20.01
C ASP A 452 -50.46 -26.34 -19.20
N VAL A 453 -50.08 -27.57 -19.66
CA VAL A 453 -49.03 -28.36 -19.03
C VAL A 453 -47.68 -27.65 -19.14
N LEU A 454 -47.31 -27.15 -20.33
CA LEU A 454 -46.06 -26.42 -20.52
C LEU A 454 -46.02 -25.12 -19.71
N SER A 455 -47.15 -24.45 -19.51
CA SER A 455 -47.25 -23.28 -18.63
C SER A 455 -47.06 -23.66 -17.16
N ALA A 456 -47.66 -24.76 -16.71
CA ALA A 456 -47.48 -25.29 -15.36
C ALA A 456 -46.01 -25.73 -15.08
N GLU A 457 -45.37 -26.40 -16.05
CA GLU A 457 -43.93 -26.77 -15.99
C GLU A 457 -43.04 -25.52 -15.88
N THR A 458 -43.32 -24.47 -16.65
CA THR A 458 -42.58 -23.23 -16.59
C THR A 458 -42.74 -22.53 -15.23
N ALA A 459 -43.97 -22.47 -14.71
CA ALA A 459 -44.29 -21.92 -13.39
C ALA A 459 -43.58 -22.71 -12.26
N TRP A 460 -43.55 -24.05 -12.37
CA TRP A 460 -42.86 -24.92 -11.45
C TRP A 460 -41.34 -24.66 -11.46
N LEU A 461 -40.70 -24.59 -12.63
CA LEU A 461 -39.28 -24.27 -12.78
C LEU A 461 -38.93 -22.92 -12.13
N GLN A 462 -39.78 -21.90 -12.38
CA GLN A 462 -39.59 -20.58 -11.81
C GLN A 462 -39.74 -20.59 -10.29
N ALA A 463 -40.77 -21.20 -9.72
CA ALA A 463 -41.00 -21.28 -8.28
C ALA A 463 -39.85 -22.02 -7.56
N HIS A 464 -39.32 -23.08 -8.18
CA HIS A 464 -38.18 -23.81 -7.65
C HIS A 464 -36.88 -22.95 -7.66
N SER A 465 -36.65 -22.23 -8.77
CA SER A 465 -35.50 -21.29 -8.84
C SER A 465 -35.60 -20.16 -7.81
N GLU A 466 -36.80 -19.59 -7.62
CA GLU A 466 -37.07 -18.56 -6.63
C GLU A 466 -36.85 -19.06 -5.20
N LYS A 467 -37.22 -20.31 -4.88
CA LYS A 467 -36.90 -20.91 -3.56
C LYS A 467 -35.40 -21.03 -3.33
N ILE A 468 -34.63 -21.54 -4.32
CA ILE A 468 -33.18 -21.63 -4.24
C ILE A 468 -32.58 -20.25 -3.99
N ASP A 469 -33.00 -19.24 -4.76
CA ASP A 469 -32.52 -17.88 -4.60
C ASP A 469 -32.83 -17.30 -3.22
N ALA A 470 -34.03 -17.53 -2.70
CA ALA A 470 -34.45 -17.04 -1.38
C ALA A 470 -33.66 -17.71 -0.22
N GLU A 471 -33.35 -19.00 -0.33
CA GLU A 471 -32.49 -19.69 0.65
C GLU A 471 -31.08 -19.11 0.68
N ILE A 472 -30.51 -18.84 -0.49
CA ILE A 472 -29.17 -18.22 -0.61
C ILE A 472 -29.19 -16.77 -0.11
N ASP A 473 -30.22 -15.98 -0.47
CA ASP A 473 -30.40 -14.61 0.00
C ASP A 473 -30.45 -14.54 1.53
N CYS A 474 -31.09 -15.47 2.22
CA CYS A 474 -31.11 -15.53 3.67
C CYS A 474 -29.69 -15.76 4.24
N LYS A 475 -28.88 -16.64 3.64
CA LYS A 475 -27.50 -16.86 4.07
C LYS A 475 -26.63 -15.63 3.87
N LEU A 476 -26.70 -15.00 2.69
CA LEU A 476 -25.91 -13.84 2.35
C LEU A 476 -26.26 -12.60 3.17
N THR A 477 -27.56 -12.36 3.40
CA THR A 477 -28.00 -11.22 4.22
C THR A 477 -27.60 -11.38 5.69
N GLN A 478 -27.60 -12.60 6.23
CA GLN A 478 -27.08 -12.88 7.57
C GLN A 478 -25.58 -12.58 7.67
N THR A 479 -24.76 -13.03 6.71
CA THR A 479 -23.33 -12.72 6.66
C THR A 479 -23.09 -11.22 6.50
N SER A 480 -23.88 -10.54 5.65
CA SER A 480 -23.79 -9.08 5.47
C SER A 480 -24.10 -8.31 6.75
N LEU A 481 -25.11 -8.75 7.52
CA LEU A 481 -25.43 -8.18 8.82
C LEU A 481 -24.30 -8.40 9.83
N GLN A 482 -23.71 -9.60 9.90
CA GLN A 482 -22.55 -9.86 10.76
C GLN A 482 -21.38 -8.94 10.43
N LYS A 483 -21.10 -8.70 9.14
CA LYS A 483 -20.10 -7.72 8.72
C LYS A 483 -20.50 -6.31 9.12
N ALA A 484 -21.76 -5.90 8.91
CA ALA A 484 -22.24 -4.59 9.30
C ALA A 484 -22.12 -4.33 10.81
N LEU A 485 -22.24 -5.38 11.62
CA LEU A 485 -22.01 -5.35 13.07
C LEU A 485 -20.52 -5.46 13.46
N GLY A 486 -19.62 -5.76 12.53
CA GLY A 486 -18.20 -5.97 12.81
C GLY A 486 -17.90 -7.29 13.53
N THR A 487 -18.80 -8.27 13.46
CA THR A 487 -18.70 -9.57 14.14
C THR A 487 -18.41 -10.74 13.21
N LEU A 488 -18.20 -10.49 11.93
CA LEU A 488 -17.81 -11.50 10.96
C LEU A 488 -16.35 -11.93 11.20
N ASN A 489 -16.16 -13.22 11.59
CA ASN A 489 -14.86 -13.83 11.91
C ASN A 489 -14.66 -15.12 11.13
#